data_01bbedcc0c30009d6f583db25f4a12d3
#
_entry.id   01bbedcc0c30009d6f583db25f4a12d3
#
_cell.length_a   1.000
_cell.length_b   1.000
_cell.length_c   1.000
_cell.angle_alpha   90.00
_cell.angle_beta   90.00
_cell.angle_gamma   90.00
#
_symmetry.space_group_name_H-M   'P 1'
#
loop_
_entity.id
_entity.type
_entity.pdbx_description
1 polymer ?
#
loop_
_entity_poly.entity_id
_entity_poly.type
_entity_poly.pdbx_seq_one_letter_code
_entity_poly.pdbx_strand_id
1 'polypeptide(L)'
;MQFGLLGVGFQSFGNKEKLKSSPLQHLFEVYVQINKAAEDENTKKLAKDFFRKLEEHDEQTLSLWKQFRDFSIEEYIQIYKRLGVHFDEYSGESHYREKAQEVLKMLENKGLLQKTTKGTGIVDLSKKKDLSSVCTVMRSDGTSLYITRDLAAAIDRMNKHSCDTMIYVTDKSQSHHFQQLFQILKLMGYDWAERCQHVSFGRVQGMKTRRGEVIFLEDVLNEVRSRMLQNMTSAKTTKEIQDPMETAEKVGLAALIIQDFRGLLSSDYQFSWDRALQSRGDTGVFLQYTHARLHSLERMHGNAQLTDVNVACLQEPDAISVLQHLLRYDEVLYRSSQDLQPKHIVSYLLTLSHLAAVAHKTLPVRGSAPEVAQARLCLFQAARSVLANGMKLLGITPVTQM
;
A
#
# COMPACT_ATOMS: atom_id res chain seq x y z
N MET A 1 0.95 -25.96 5.78
CA MET A 1 1.78 -26.37 6.93
C MET A 1 1.89 -25.27 8.01
N GLN A 2 2.13 -24.00 7.68
CA GLN A 2 2.17 -22.90 8.67
C GLN A 2 0.86 -22.77 9.48
N PHE A 3 -0.28 -22.95 8.84
CA PHE A 3 -1.58 -22.93 9.51
C PHE A 3 -1.76 -24.14 10.45
N GLY A 4 -1.21 -25.29 10.09
CA GLY A 4 -1.19 -26.47 10.97
C GLY A 4 -0.36 -26.21 12.23
N LEU A 5 0.79 -25.55 12.09
CA LEU A 5 1.61 -25.11 13.23
C LEU A 5 0.86 -24.14 14.13
N LEU A 6 0.22 -23.11 13.53
CA LEU A 6 -0.56 -22.14 14.29
C LEU A 6 -1.71 -22.78 15.06
N GLY A 7 -2.43 -23.75 14.44
CA GLY A 7 -3.53 -24.47 15.09
C GLY A 7 -3.06 -25.28 16.27
N VAL A 8 -1.99 -26.06 16.12
CA VAL A 8 -1.36 -26.82 17.22
C VAL A 8 -0.82 -25.88 18.30
N GLY A 9 -0.16 -24.80 17.89
CA GLY A 9 0.36 -23.77 18.81
C GLY A 9 -0.74 -23.12 19.63
N PHE A 10 -1.89 -22.82 19.03
CA PHE A 10 -3.00 -22.24 19.76
C PHE A 10 -3.62 -23.22 20.77
N GLN A 11 -3.66 -24.51 20.48
CA GLN A 11 -4.09 -25.52 21.45
C GLN A 11 -3.17 -25.58 22.68
N SER A 12 -1.86 -25.32 22.51
CA SER A 12 -0.85 -25.39 23.58
C SER A 12 -0.63 -24.05 24.31
N PHE A 13 -0.64 -22.95 23.60
CA PHE A 13 -0.24 -21.61 24.07
C PHE A 13 -1.33 -20.56 23.89
N GLY A 14 -2.45 -20.91 23.26
CA GLY A 14 -3.51 -19.97 22.94
C GLY A 14 -4.31 -19.51 24.15
N ASN A 15 -4.74 -18.25 24.12
CA ASN A 15 -5.64 -17.64 25.06
C ASN A 15 -6.81 -16.97 24.33
N LYS A 16 -8.04 -17.42 24.62
CA LYS A 16 -9.26 -16.94 23.95
C LYS A 16 -9.56 -15.48 24.20
N GLU A 17 -9.25 -14.96 25.38
CA GLU A 17 -9.47 -13.53 25.72
C GLU A 17 -8.49 -12.65 24.96
N LYS A 18 -7.20 -13.03 24.90
CA LYS A 18 -6.20 -12.35 24.11
C LYS A 18 -6.52 -12.42 22.61
N LEU A 19 -7.06 -13.53 22.12
CA LEU A 19 -7.49 -13.64 20.73
C LEU A 19 -8.60 -12.64 20.35
N LYS A 20 -9.47 -12.28 21.31
CA LYS A 20 -10.52 -11.28 21.08
C LYS A 20 -10.01 -9.84 21.20
N SER A 21 -9.10 -9.59 22.16
CA SER A 21 -8.64 -8.22 22.45
C SER A 21 -7.50 -7.73 21.57
N SER A 22 -6.64 -8.65 21.11
CA SER A 22 -5.46 -8.34 20.28
C SER A 22 -5.11 -9.53 19.40
N PRO A 23 -5.95 -9.85 18.40
CA PRO A 23 -5.87 -11.11 17.66
C PRO A 23 -4.55 -11.27 16.92
N LEU A 24 -4.11 -10.29 16.15
CA LEU A 24 -2.87 -10.40 15.36
C LEU A 24 -1.63 -10.56 16.22
N GLN A 25 -1.54 -9.77 17.29
CA GLN A 25 -0.42 -9.85 18.22
C GLN A 25 -0.38 -11.21 18.91
N HIS A 26 -1.54 -11.69 19.41
CA HIS A 26 -1.60 -12.98 20.10
C HIS A 26 -1.31 -14.16 19.16
N LEU A 27 -1.87 -14.17 17.96
CA LEU A 27 -1.58 -15.19 16.95
C LEU A 27 -0.10 -15.21 16.57
N PHE A 28 0.53 -14.04 16.48
CA PHE A 28 1.97 -13.93 16.23
C PHE A 28 2.80 -14.47 17.40
N GLU A 29 2.45 -14.14 18.65
CA GLU A 29 3.11 -14.71 19.83
C GLU A 29 3.04 -16.24 19.85
N VAL A 30 1.86 -16.80 19.59
CA VAL A 30 1.63 -18.25 19.47
C VAL A 30 2.47 -18.83 18.32
N TYR A 31 2.50 -18.17 17.17
CA TYR A 31 3.28 -18.60 16.01
C TYR A 31 4.79 -18.64 16.30
N VAL A 32 5.33 -17.64 16.98
CA VAL A 32 6.74 -17.61 17.39
C VAL A 32 7.05 -18.74 18.37
N GLN A 33 6.18 -18.99 19.34
CA GLN A 33 6.37 -20.06 20.33
C GLN A 33 6.34 -21.44 19.68
N ILE A 34 5.36 -21.72 18.82
CA ILE A 34 5.25 -23.02 18.18
C ILE A 34 6.36 -23.26 17.15
N ASN A 35 6.89 -22.23 16.49
CA ASN A 35 8.03 -22.40 15.59
C ASN A 35 9.30 -22.82 16.34
N LYS A 36 9.52 -22.32 17.56
CA LYS A 36 10.61 -22.79 18.42
C LYS A 36 10.43 -24.26 18.82
N ALA A 37 9.19 -24.67 19.11
CA ALA A 37 8.85 -26.06 19.44
C ALA A 37 8.86 -26.96 18.18
N ALA A 38 8.75 -26.41 16.98
CA ALA A 38 8.72 -27.16 15.72
C ALA A 38 10.09 -27.72 15.28
N GLU A 39 11.14 -27.53 16.07
CA GLU A 39 12.40 -28.28 15.93
C GLU A 39 12.17 -29.80 16.22
N ASP A 40 11.19 -30.12 17.06
CA ASP A 40 10.76 -31.50 17.36
C ASP A 40 9.90 -32.08 16.21
N GLU A 41 10.24 -33.32 15.79
CA GLU A 41 9.55 -34.03 14.73
C GLU A 41 8.10 -34.38 15.09
N ASN A 42 7.78 -34.56 16.38
CA ASN A 42 6.42 -34.86 16.82
C ASN A 42 5.51 -33.64 16.60
N THR A 43 6.01 -32.42 16.88
CA THR A 43 5.31 -31.15 16.63
C THR A 43 5.03 -30.96 15.14
N LYS A 44 5.98 -31.31 14.27
CA LYS A 44 5.78 -31.25 12.81
C LYS A 44 4.71 -32.23 12.34
N LYS A 45 4.67 -33.43 12.94
CA LYS A 45 3.65 -34.44 12.63
C LYS A 45 2.26 -33.97 13.05
N LEU A 46 2.12 -33.42 14.26
CA LEU A 46 0.86 -32.84 14.73
C LEU A 46 0.37 -31.72 13.84
N ALA A 47 1.29 -30.86 13.39
CA ALA A 47 0.95 -29.75 12.46
C ALA A 47 0.48 -30.26 11.09
N LYS A 48 1.07 -31.33 10.57
CA LYS A 48 0.61 -31.99 9.34
C LYS A 48 -0.77 -32.62 9.53
N ASP A 49 -1.00 -33.28 10.64
CA ASP A 49 -2.30 -33.88 10.95
C ASP A 49 -3.39 -32.82 11.16
N PHE A 50 -3.08 -31.73 11.84
CA PHE A 50 -4.00 -30.61 11.99
C PHE A 50 -4.36 -29.97 10.61
N PHE A 51 -3.37 -29.76 9.77
CA PHE A 51 -3.59 -29.25 8.42
C PHE A 51 -4.41 -30.22 7.55
N ARG A 52 -4.16 -31.52 7.67
CA ARG A 52 -4.96 -32.55 6.97
C ARG A 52 -6.42 -32.50 7.41
N LYS A 53 -6.70 -32.46 8.73
CA LYS A 53 -8.07 -32.29 9.27
C LYS A 53 -8.77 -31.04 8.73
N LEU A 54 -8.05 -29.93 8.66
CA LEU A 54 -8.57 -28.70 8.06
C LEU A 54 -8.95 -28.90 6.58
N GLU A 55 -8.12 -29.64 5.85
CA GLU A 55 -8.39 -29.96 4.45
C GLU A 55 -9.53 -30.98 4.27
N GLU A 56 -9.75 -31.87 5.24
CA GLU A 56 -10.84 -32.85 5.28
C GLU A 56 -12.15 -32.25 5.84
N HIS A 57 -12.19 -30.92 6.06
CA HIS A 57 -13.34 -30.18 6.58
C HIS A 57 -13.78 -30.63 7.99
N ASP A 58 -12.84 -31.02 8.85
CA ASP A 58 -13.14 -31.29 10.26
C ASP A 58 -13.73 -30.03 10.92
N GLU A 59 -14.90 -30.18 11.55
CA GLU A 59 -15.70 -29.09 12.07
C GLU A 59 -14.97 -28.23 13.11
N GLN A 60 -14.20 -28.87 13.99
CA GLN A 60 -13.49 -28.15 15.06
C GLN A 60 -12.31 -27.34 14.52
N THR A 61 -11.51 -27.94 13.61
CA THR A 61 -10.37 -27.26 12.99
C THR A 61 -10.82 -26.14 12.07
N LEU A 62 -11.92 -26.31 11.33
CA LEU A 62 -12.52 -25.26 10.52
C LEU A 62 -13.08 -24.11 11.36
N SER A 63 -13.75 -24.41 12.48
CA SER A 63 -14.27 -23.38 13.38
C SER A 63 -13.14 -22.54 13.97
N LEU A 64 -12.05 -23.15 14.38
CA LEU A 64 -10.88 -22.41 14.90
C LEU A 64 -10.23 -21.56 13.83
N TRP A 65 -10.03 -22.10 12.61
CA TRP A 65 -9.50 -21.34 11.48
C TRP A 65 -10.38 -20.15 11.13
N LYS A 66 -11.71 -20.32 11.14
CA LYS A 66 -12.67 -19.28 10.87
C LYS A 66 -12.58 -18.13 11.88
N GLN A 67 -12.45 -18.48 13.17
CA GLN A 67 -12.24 -17.47 14.22
C GLN A 67 -10.94 -16.67 13.98
N PHE A 68 -9.84 -17.31 13.68
CA PHE A 68 -8.57 -16.63 13.39
C PHE A 68 -8.72 -15.67 12.21
N ARG A 69 -9.35 -16.14 11.13
CA ARG A 69 -9.59 -15.35 9.93
C ARG A 69 -10.46 -14.14 10.21
N ASP A 70 -11.60 -14.34 10.87
CA ASP A 70 -12.60 -13.30 11.06
C ASP A 70 -12.06 -12.18 11.98
N PHE A 71 -11.44 -12.53 13.11
CA PHE A 71 -10.77 -11.54 13.97
C PHE A 71 -9.61 -10.81 13.27
N SER A 72 -8.83 -11.53 12.44
CA SER A 72 -7.75 -10.88 11.69
C SER A 72 -8.28 -9.89 10.66
N ILE A 73 -9.38 -10.21 9.97
CA ILE A 73 -10.00 -9.31 9.00
C ILE A 73 -10.58 -8.08 9.69
N GLU A 74 -11.26 -8.25 10.83
CA GLU A 74 -11.77 -7.12 11.62
C GLU A 74 -10.66 -6.14 11.99
N GLU A 75 -9.51 -6.64 12.45
CA GLU A 75 -8.37 -5.82 12.80
C GLU A 75 -7.72 -5.16 11.57
N TYR A 76 -7.59 -5.88 10.45
CA TYR A 76 -7.14 -5.30 9.18
C TYR A 76 -8.02 -4.15 8.72
N ILE A 77 -9.34 -4.29 8.82
CA ILE A 77 -10.29 -3.22 8.44
C ILE A 77 -10.01 -1.96 9.24
N GLN A 78 -9.77 -2.07 10.56
CA GLN A 78 -9.48 -0.91 11.41
C GLN A 78 -8.15 -0.23 11.03
N ILE A 79 -7.11 -1.02 10.78
CA ILE A 79 -5.80 -0.49 10.39
C ILE A 79 -5.88 0.18 9.00
N TYR A 80 -6.50 -0.47 8.03
CA TYR A 80 -6.67 0.09 6.68
C TYR A 80 -7.53 1.34 6.67
N LYS A 81 -8.54 1.42 7.52
CA LYS A 81 -9.36 2.62 7.72
C LYS A 81 -8.51 3.82 8.14
N ARG A 82 -7.52 3.63 9.04
CA ARG A 82 -6.57 4.68 9.44
C ARG A 82 -5.73 5.18 8.26
N LEU A 83 -5.37 4.28 7.33
CA LEU A 83 -4.63 4.59 6.11
C LEU A 83 -5.52 5.19 4.99
N GLY A 84 -6.83 5.30 5.20
CA GLY A 84 -7.77 5.72 4.17
C GLY A 84 -7.95 4.69 3.04
N VAL A 85 -7.62 3.41 3.29
CA VAL A 85 -7.74 2.31 2.33
C VAL A 85 -9.00 1.51 2.63
N HIS A 86 -9.75 1.21 1.58
CA HIS A 86 -10.96 0.38 1.62
C HIS A 86 -10.85 -0.72 0.56
N PHE A 87 -11.31 -1.92 0.91
CA PHE A 87 -11.38 -3.06 0.02
C PHE A 87 -12.83 -3.50 -0.20
N ASP A 88 -13.20 -3.77 -1.43
CA ASP A 88 -14.53 -4.26 -1.79
C ASP A 88 -14.69 -5.74 -1.43
N GLU A 89 -13.59 -6.51 -1.43
CA GLU A 89 -13.61 -7.94 -1.17
C GLU A 89 -12.36 -8.41 -0.41
N TYR A 90 -12.56 -9.24 0.61
CA TYR A 90 -11.53 -9.97 1.34
C TYR A 90 -11.51 -11.43 0.88
N SER A 91 -10.59 -11.74 -0.03
CA SER A 91 -10.42 -13.08 -0.60
C SER A 91 -9.18 -13.78 -0.05
N GLY A 92 -9.10 -15.12 -0.20
CA GLY A 92 -7.95 -15.90 0.25
C GLY A 92 -7.83 -17.23 -0.49
N GLU A 93 -6.67 -17.87 -0.36
CA GLU A 93 -6.35 -19.16 -1.01
C GLU A 93 -7.35 -20.28 -0.73
N SER A 94 -8.01 -20.25 0.44
CA SER A 94 -9.00 -21.26 0.84
C SER A 94 -10.18 -21.37 -0.11
N HIS A 95 -10.49 -20.30 -0.86
CA HIS A 95 -11.60 -20.26 -1.82
C HIS A 95 -11.27 -20.99 -3.14
N TYR A 96 -9.99 -21.32 -3.38
CA TYR A 96 -9.54 -21.79 -4.69
C TYR A 96 -9.04 -23.24 -4.71
N ARG A 97 -9.25 -24.01 -3.64
CA ARG A 97 -8.79 -25.40 -3.55
C ARG A 97 -9.40 -26.29 -4.62
N GLU A 98 -10.72 -26.31 -4.72
CA GLU A 98 -11.44 -27.13 -5.72
C GLU A 98 -11.21 -26.59 -7.13
N LYS A 99 -11.30 -25.28 -7.32
CA LYS A 99 -11.00 -24.62 -8.59
C LYS A 99 -9.57 -24.87 -9.09
N ALA A 100 -8.59 -25.03 -8.19
CA ALA A 100 -7.23 -25.39 -8.56
C ALA A 100 -7.14 -26.80 -9.16
N GLN A 101 -7.97 -27.75 -8.70
CA GLN A 101 -8.05 -29.07 -9.32
C GLN A 101 -8.68 -29.02 -10.72
N GLU A 102 -9.66 -28.13 -10.91
CA GLU A 102 -10.21 -27.86 -12.25
C GLU A 102 -9.16 -27.30 -13.20
N VAL A 103 -8.33 -26.37 -12.72
CA VAL A 103 -7.22 -25.80 -13.49
C VAL A 103 -6.21 -26.87 -13.90
N LEU A 104 -5.87 -27.83 -13.01
CA LEU A 104 -4.99 -28.95 -13.36
C LEU A 104 -5.59 -29.80 -14.49
N LYS A 105 -6.90 -30.10 -14.45
CA LYS A 105 -7.60 -30.80 -15.54
C LYS A 105 -7.59 -29.97 -16.84
N MET A 106 -7.77 -28.64 -16.74
CA MET A 106 -7.71 -27.77 -17.93
C MET A 106 -6.32 -27.77 -18.56
N LEU A 107 -5.25 -27.76 -17.76
CA LEU A 107 -3.86 -27.86 -18.24
C LEU A 107 -3.59 -29.20 -18.89
N GLU A 108 -4.12 -30.31 -18.32
CA GLU A 108 -4.01 -31.65 -18.90
C GLU A 108 -4.75 -31.76 -20.24
N ASN A 109 -6.00 -31.32 -20.29
CA ASN A 109 -6.82 -31.32 -21.50
C ASN A 109 -6.21 -30.50 -22.65
N LYS A 110 -5.48 -29.43 -22.30
CA LYS A 110 -4.77 -28.60 -23.30
C LYS A 110 -3.39 -29.16 -23.67
N GLY A 111 -2.96 -30.29 -23.10
CA GLY A 111 -1.64 -30.88 -23.33
C GLY A 111 -0.48 -30.05 -22.77
N LEU A 112 -0.76 -29.14 -21.82
CA LEU A 112 0.24 -28.28 -21.19
C LEU A 112 0.87 -28.93 -19.95
N LEU A 113 0.15 -29.85 -19.29
CA LEU A 113 0.62 -30.54 -18.09
C LEU A 113 1.48 -31.74 -18.49
N GLN A 114 2.75 -31.71 -18.09
CA GLN A 114 3.67 -32.83 -18.25
C GLN A 114 4.00 -33.43 -16.88
N LYS A 115 4.06 -34.76 -16.78
CA LYS A 115 4.46 -35.45 -15.55
C LYS A 115 5.93 -35.84 -15.60
N THR A 116 6.68 -35.45 -14.58
CA THR A 116 8.07 -35.87 -14.43
C THR A 116 8.16 -37.34 -13.98
N THR A 117 9.34 -37.95 -14.05
CA THR A 117 9.61 -39.30 -13.54
C THR A 117 9.28 -39.46 -12.05
N LYS A 118 9.26 -38.36 -11.29
CA LYS A 118 8.92 -38.33 -9.86
C LYS A 118 7.42 -38.09 -9.62
N GLY A 119 6.59 -38.05 -10.65
CA GLY A 119 5.15 -37.81 -10.56
C GLY A 119 4.73 -36.34 -10.40
N THR A 120 5.67 -35.39 -10.35
CA THR A 120 5.36 -33.96 -10.25
C THR A 120 4.80 -33.44 -11.58
N GLY A 121 3.76 -32.61 -11.53
CA GLY A 121 3.20 -31.94 -12.71
C GLY A 121 3.89 -30.63 -13.00
N ILE A 122 4.33 -30.45 -14.25
CA ILE A 122 5.05 -29.28 -14.72
C ILE A 122 4.42 -28.67 -15.97
N VAL A 123 4.63 -27.39 -16.19
CA VAL A 123 4.33 -26.67 -17.45
C VAL A 123 5.65 -26.16 -18.04
N ASP A 124 5.87 -26.43 -19.31
CA ASP A 124 7.06 -25.98 -20.04
C ASP A 124 6.87 -24.51 -20.50
N LEU A 125 7.76 -23.63 -20.06
CA LEU A 125 7.79 -22.19 -20.38
C LEU A 125 8.95 -21.81 -21.28
N SER A 126 9.70 -22.78 -21.85
CA SER A 126 10.96 -22.58 -22.58
C SER A 126 10.87 -21.71 -23.83
N LYS A 127 9.64 -21.40 -24.32
CA LYS A 127 9.41 -20.49 -25.43
C LYS A 127 9.78 -19.02 -25.12
N LYS A 128 10.02 -18.66 -23.86
CA LYS A 128 10.51 -17.32 -23.44
C LYS A 128 11.90 -17.44 -22.83
N LYS A 129 12.88 -16.75 -23.44
CA LYS A 129 14.31 -16.80 -23.08
C LYS A 129 14.62 -16.32 -21.64
N ASP A 130 13.72 -15.56 -21.01
CA ASP A 130 13.96 -14.90 -19.72
C ASP A 130 13.30 -15.61 -18.51
N LEU A 131 12.62 -16.73 -18.73
CA LEU A 131 11.97 -17.49 -17.66
C LEU A 131 12.69 -18.81 -17.44
N SER A 132 12.64 -19.31 -16.19
CA SER A 132 13.00 -20.72 -15.92
C SER A 132 12.18 -21.59 -16.86
N SER A 133 12.83 -22.51 -17.54
CA SER A 133 12.25 -23.32 -18.61
C SER A 133 11.01 -24.14 -18.17
N VAL A 134 10.80 -24.32 -16.88
CA VAL A 134 9.78 -25.20 -16.32
C VAL A 134 9.14 -24.59 -15.06
N CYS A 135 7.82 -24.63 -14.97
CA CYS A 135 7.06 -24.29 -13.77
C CYS A 135 6.36 -25.51 -13.18
N THR A 136 6.60 -25.79 -11.91
CA THR A 136 5.90 -26.85 -11.19
C THR A 136 4.51 -26.38 -10.74
N VAL A 137 3.46 -27.08 -11.16
CA VAL A 137 2.05 -26.75 -10.87
C VAL A 137 1.34 -27.79 -9.99
N MET A 138 1.90 -28.99 -9.88
CA MET A 138 1.30 -30.11 -9.12
C MET A 138 2.39 -30.90 -8.39
N ARG A 139 2.15 -31.29 -7.16
CA ARG A 139 3.02 -32.20 -6.40
C ARG A 139 2.87 -33.66 -6.89
N SER A 140 3.81 -34.52 -6.48
CA SER A 140 3.78 -35.92 -6.82
C SER A 140 2.58 -36.69 -6.26
N ASP A 141 1.96 -36.18 -5.20
CA ASP A 141 0.73 -36.73 -4.62
C ASP A 141 -0.55 -36.23 -5.29
N GLY A 142 -0.44 -35.41 -6.36
CA GLY A 142 -1.55 -34.85 -7.09
C GLY A 142 -2.12 -33.54 -6.51
N THR A 143 -1.58 -33.05 -5.39
CA THR A 143 -2.04 -31.80 -4.76
C THR A 143 -1.56 -30.57 -5.52
N SER A 144 -2.39 -29.51 -5.52
CA SER A 144 -2.07 -28.22 -6.14
C SER A 144 -1.00 -27.45 -5.36
N LEU A 145 -0.24 -26.63 -6.08
CA LEU A 145 0.70 -25.66 -5.52
C LEU A 145 0.10 -24.24 -5.49
N TYR A 146 0.82 -23.29 -4.91
CA TYR A 146 0.39 -21.87 -4.89
C TYR A 146 0.03 -21.35 -6.27
N ILE A 147 0.87 -21.59 -7.27
CA ILE A 147 0.68 -21.08 -8.62
C ILE A 147 -0.61 -21.61 -9.25
N THR A 148 -1.00 -22.82 -8.93
CA THR A 148 -2.26 -23.39 -9.43
C THR A 148 -3.48 -22.75 -8.77
N ARG A 149 -3.37 -22.40 -7.49
CA ARG A 149 -4.40 -21.64 -6.78
C ARG A 149 -4.50 -20.21 -7.31
N ASP A 150 -3.37 -19.58 -7.61
CA ASP A 150 -3.33 -18.24 -8.18
C ASP A 150 -3.83 -18.22 -9.64
N LEU A 151 -3.60 -19.27 -10.43
CA LEU A 151 -4.24 -19.44 -11.74
C LEU A 151 -5.77 -19.52 -11.59
N ALA A 152 -6.25 -20.33 -10.67
CA ALA A 152 -7.68 -20.43 -10.39
C ALA A 152 -8.27 -19.09 -9.92
N ALA A 153 -7.55 -18.37 -9.05
CA ALA A 153 -7.97 -17.07 -8.57
C ALA A 153 -8.00 -16.01 -9.68
N ALA A 154 -7.02 -16.00 -10.59
CA ALA A 154 -6.99 -15.08 -11.72
C ALA A 154 -8.16 -15.32 -12.68
N ILE A 155 -8.45 -16.58 -13.00
CA ILE A 155 -9.57 -16.97 -13.86
C ILE A 155 -10.90 -16.58 -13.20
N ASP A 156 -11.06 -16.88 -11.93
CA ASP A 156 -12.28 -16.56 -11.16
C ASP A 156 -12.53 -15.04 -11.09
N ARG A 157 -11.51 -14.25 -10.77
CA ARG A 157 -11.59 -12.78 -10.72
C ARG A 157 -11.95 -12.19 -12.06
N MET A 158 -11.34 -12.67 -13.13
CA MET A 158 -11.67 -12.19 -14.48
C MET A 158 -13.11 -12.53 -14.86
N ASN A 159 -13.58 -13.74 -14.56
CA ASN A 159 -14.97 -14.15 -14.82
C ASN A 159 -15.98 -13.36 -13.99
N LYS A 160 -15.63 -13.06 -12.72
CA LYS A 160 -16.52 -12.36 -11.79
C LYS A 160 -16.61 -10.87 -12.07
N HIS A 161 -15.48 -10.23 -12.38
CA HIS A 161 -15.36 -8.77 -12.42
C HIS A 161 -15.17 -8.21 -13.84
N SER A 162 -14.79 -9.04 -14.82
CA SER A 162 -14.53 -8.61 -16.21
C SER A 162 -13.55 -7.42 -16.29
N CYS A 163 -12.47 -7.48 -15.53
CA CYS A 163 -11.54 -6.36 -15.34
C CYS A 163 -10.88 -5.91 -16.64
N ASP A 164 -10.79 -4.60 -16.88
CA ASP A 164 -9.97 -4.02 -17.93
C ASP A 164 -8.47 -4.20 -17.66
N THR A 165 -8.09 -4.09 -16.37
CA THR A 165 -6.72 -4.33 -15.91
C THR A 165 -6.74 -5.04 -14.56
N MET A 166 -5.93 -6.07 -14.41
CA MET A 166 -5.75 -6.80 -13.14
C MET A 166 -4.34 -6.54 -12.60
N ILE A 167 -4.25 -5.79 -11.50
CA ILE A 167 -2.97 -5.37 -10.92
C ILE A 167 -2.71 -6.16 -9.63
N TYR A 168 -1.58 -6.84 -9.57
CA TYR A 168 -1.09 -7.57 -8.40
C TYR A 168 -0.01 -6.75 -7.70
N VAL A 169 -0.27 -6.33 -6.46
CA VAL A 169 0.68 -5.54 -5.66
C VAL A 169 1.30 -6.44 -4.60
N THR A 170 2.57 -6.81 -4.78
CA THR A 170 3.28 -7.71 -3.85
C THR A 170 4.77 -7.37 -3.73
N ASP A 171 5.45 -8.00 -2.76
CA ASP A 171 6.91 -7.88 -2.61
C ASP A 171 7.64 -8.33 -3.89
N LYS A 172 8.73 -7.66 -4.23
CA LYS A 172 9.53 -7.92 -5.43
C LYS A 172 10.07 -9.35 -5.53
N SER A 173 10.20 -10.08 -4.41
CA SER A 173 10.58 -11.49 -4.43
C SER A 173 9.57 -12.39 -5.14
N GLN A 174 8.32 -11.92 -5.33
CA GLN A 174 7.26 -12.62 -6.04
C GLN A 174 7.28 -12.37 -7.56
N SER A 175 8.19 -11.54 -8.08
CA SER A 175 8.18 -11.13 -9.49
C SER A 175 8.28 -12.33 -10.45
N HIS A 176 9.13 -13.30 -10.13
CA HIS A 176 9.27 -14.53 -10.93
C HIS A 176 7.99 -15.37 -10.94
N HIS A 177 7.32 -15.49 -9.79
CA HIS A 177 6.04 -16.18 -9.66
C HIS A 177 4.96 -15.57 -10.56
N PHE A 178 4.80 -14.23 -10.55
CA PHE A 178 3.80 -13.56 -11.39
C PHE A 178 4.14 -13.63 -12.88
N GLN A 179 5.42 -13.58 -13.24
CA GLN A 179 5.84 -13.81 -14.64
C GLN A 179 5.43 -15.20 -15.13
N GLN A 180 5.64 -16.25 -14.31
CA GLN A 180 5.21 -17.61 -14.61
C GLN A 180 3.68 -17.72 -14.69
N LEU A 181 2.96 -17.11 -13.73
CA LEU A 181 1.50 -17.08 -13.69
C LEU A 181 0.92 -16.52 -14.98
N PHE A 182 1.35 -15.33 -15.39
CA PHE A 182 0.85 -14.66 -16.60
C PHE A 182 1.20 -15.42 -17.88
N GLN A 183 2.38 -16.04 -17.90
CA GLN A 183 2.77 -16.87 -19.04
C GLN A 183 1.94 -18.14 -19.17
N ILE A 184 1.61 -18.81 -18.06
CA ILE A 184 0.74 -20.00 -18.07
C ILE A 184 -0.66 -19.61 -18.54
N LEU A 185 -1.23 -18.49 -18.06
CA LEU A 185 -2.53 -17.98 -18.51
C LEU A 185 -2.54 -17.74 -20.05
N LYS A 186 -1.46 -17.18 -20.60
CA LYS A 186 -1.30 -17.02 -22.05
C LYS A 186 -1.25 -18.37 -22.79
N LEU A 187 -0.49 -19.33 -22.26
CA LEU A 187 -0.43 -20.69 -22.85
C LEU A 187 -1.77 -21.41 -22.77
N MET A 188 -2.57 -21.13 -21.76
CA MET A 188 -3.94 -21.63 -21.63
C MET A 188 -4.91 -21.00 -22.64
N GLY A 189 -4.50 -19.95 -23.38
CA GLY A 189 -5.29 -19.27 -24.41
C GLY A 189 -6.19 -18.17 -23.87
N TYR A 190 -5.86 -17.57 -22.73
CA TYR A 190 -6.57 -16.42 -22.20
C TYR A 190 -6.00 -15.11 -22.75
N ASP A 191 -6.72 -14.46 -23.66
CA ASP A 191 -6.30 -13.18 -24.27
C ASP A 191 -6.16 -12.05 -23.25
N TRP A 192 -6.99 -12.09 -22.19
CA TRP A 192 -6.92 -11.11 -21.11
C TRP A 192 -5.67 -11.24 -20.22
N ALA A 193 -4.86 -12.28 -20.38
CA ALA A 193 -3.61 -12.42 -19.62
C ALA A 193 -2.64 -11.24 -19.85
N GLU A 194 -2.75 -10.53 -20.99
CA GLU A 194 -1.98 -9.32 -21.27
C GLU A 194 -2.42 -8.11 -20.44
N ARG A 195 -3.62 -8.15 -19.89
CA ARG A 195 -4.14 -7.11 -18.97
C ARG A 195 -3.70 -7.31 -17.53
N CYS A 196 -2.99 -8.40 -17.22
CA CYS A 196 -2.44 -8.66 -15.89
C CYS A 196 -1.08 -7.97 -15.73
N GLN A 197 -0.91 -7.24 -14.62
CA GLN A 197 0.30 -6.51 -14.29
C GLN A 197 0.76 -6.82 -12.86
N HIS A 198 2.06 -6.89 -12.66
CA HIS A 198 2.66 -7.01 -11.32
C HIS A 198 3.35 -5.71 -10.94
N VAL A 199 2.84 -5.07 -9.90
CA VAL A 199 3.47 -3.91 -9.26
C VAL A 199 4.22 -4.40 -8.04
N SER A 200 5.55 -4.46 -8.16
CA SER A 200 6.41 -4.95 -7.10
C SER A 200 6.87 -3.82 -6.17
N PHE A 201 6.94 -4.10 -4.88
CA PHE A 201 7.52 -3.19 -3.90
C PHE A 201 8.72 -3.80 -3.18
N GLY A 202 9.63 -2.94 -2.75
CA GLY A 202 10.80 -3.28 -1.95
C GLY A 202 10.51 -3.27 -0.45
N ARG A 203 11.56 -3.48 0.34
CA ARG A 203 11.47 -3.56 1.80
C ARG A 203 11.89 -2.27 2.48
N VAL A 204 11.13 -1.89 3.50
CA VAL A 204 11.51 -0.84 4.44
C VAL A 204 12.46 -1.45 5.47
N GLN A 205 13.65 -0.86 5.62
CA GLN A 205 14.68 -1.32 6.55
C GLN A 205 14.89 -0.29 7.66
N GLY A 206 15.36 -0.75 8.83
CA GLY A 206 15.75 0.12 9.93
C GLY A 206 14.58 0.79 10.67
N MET A 207 13.34 0.37 10.41
CA MET A 207 12.18 0.91 11.12
C MET A 207 12.11 0.31 12.52
N LYS A 208 12.39 1.14 13.53
CA LYS A 208 12.33 0.79 14.95
C LYS A 208 11.42 1.77 15.67
N THR A 209 10.61 1.28 16.59
CA THR A 209 9.84 2.11 17.52
C THR A 209 10.58 2.24 18.87
N ARG A 210 10.06 3.05 19.76
CA ARG A 210 10.56 3.13 21.15
C ARG A 210 10.41 1.80 21.91
N ARG A 211 9.54 0.92 21.43
CA ARG A 211 9.28 -0.41 22.02
C ARG A 211 10.19 -1.51 21.46
N GLY A 212 11.03 -1.21 20.46
CA GLY A 212 11.93 -2.16 19.82
C GLY A 212 11.77 -2.26 18.31
N GLU A 213 12.04 -3.44 17.74
CA GLU A 213 11.79 -3.70 16.32
C GLU A 213 10.30 -3.68 16.02
N VAL A 214 9.92 -3.02 14.92
CA VAL A 214 8.53 -2.93 14.51
C VAL A 214 8.11 -4.24 13.87
N ILE A 215 7.02 -4.80 14.39
CA ILE A 215 6.44 -6.03 13.86
C ILE A 215 5.09 -5.75 13.20
N PHE A 216 4.32 -4.81 13.74
CA PHE A 216 2.98 -4.51 13.27
C PHE A 216 2.86 -3.08 12.72
N LEU A 217 2.06 -2.96 11.67
CA LEU A 217 1.77 -1.66 11.07
C LEU A 217 1.11 -0.70 12.07
N GLU A 218 0.26 -1.21 12.95
CA GLU A 218 -0.37 -0.42 14.00
C GLU A 218 0.65 0.28 14.91
N ASP A 219 1.73 -0.41 15.29
CA ASP A 219 2.80 0.19 16.12
C ASP A 219 3.48 1.35 15.39
N VAL A 220 3.68 1.24 14.07
CA VAL A 220 4.22 2.33 13.23
C VAL A 220 3.29 3.53 13.25
N LEU A 221 1.98 3.29 13.04
CA LEU A 221 0.97 4.35 12.99
C LEU A 221 0.83 5.06 14.35
N ASN A 222 0.88 4.30 15.43
CA ASN A 222 0.83 4.87 16.79
C ASN A 222 2.10 5.67 17.13
N GLU A 223 3.27 5.17 16.73
CA GLU A 223 4.55 5.85 16.97
C GLU A 223 4.64 7.16 16.17
N VAL A 224 4.26 7.16 14.89
CA VAL A 224 4.31 8.38 14.08
C VAL A 224 3.38 9.46 14.61
N ARG A 225 2.16 9.08 15.02
CA ARG A 225 1.21 10.00 15.67
C ARG A 225 1.78 10.59 16.96
N SER A 226 2.34 9.74 17.82
CA SER A 226 2.92 10.17 19.10
C SER A 226 4.08 11.14 18.90
N ARG A 227 5.02 10.83 17.99
CA ARG A 227 6.15 11.72 17.68
C ARG A 227 5.69 13.03 17.06
N MET A 228 4.73 12.98 16.15
CA MET A 228 4.20 14.19 15.50
C MET A 228 3.51 15.08 16.52
N LEU A 229 2.71 14.51 17.42
CA LEU A 229 2.06 15.27 18.50
C LEU A 229 3.10 15.96 19.41
N GLN A 230 4.19 15.27 19.76
CA GLN A 230 5.29 15.88 20.50
C GLN A 230 5.96 17.04 19.74
N ASN A 231 6.23 16.86 18.45
CA ASN A 231 6.81 17.90 17.61
C ASN A 231 5.91 19.12 17.54
N MET A 232 4.60 18.91 17.36
CA MET A 232 3.61 19.99 17.33
C MET A 232 3.53 20.74 18.66
N THR A 233 3.50 20.02 19.78
CA THR A 233 3.46 20.62 21.12
C THR A 233 4.73 21.40 21.47
N SER A 234 5.88 20.93 20.98
CA SER A 234 7.17 21.59 21.21
C SER A 234 7.40 22.80 20.30
N ALA A 235 6.64 22.94 19.23
CA ALA A 235 6.80 24.05 18.27
C ALA A 235 6.18 25.33 18.86
N LYS A 236 7.02 26.34 19.12
CA LYS A 236 6.59 27.65 19.66
C LYS A 236 5.65 28.46 18.74
N THR A 237 5.52 28.04 17.47
CA THR A 237 4.75 28.72 16.45
C THR A 237 3.38 28.07 16.18
N THR A 238 3.04 27.03 16.91
CA THR A 238 1.79 26.27 16.70
C THR A 238 0.62 27.13 17.18
N LYS A 239 -0.31 27.43 16.27
CA LYS A 239 -1.60 28.05 16.63
C LYS A 239 -2.43 27.02 17.39
N GLU A 240 -3.42 27.50 18.12
CA GLU A 240 -4.40 26.63 18.77
C GLU A 240 -5.10 25.77 17.71
N ILE A 241 -4.89 24.44 17.78
CA ILE A 241 -5.43 23.47 16.84
C ILE A 241 -6.63 22.81 17.51
N GLN A 242 -7.73 22.72 16.80
CA GLN A 242 -9.01 22.23 17.33
C GLN A 242 -8.93 20.77 17.78
N ASP A 243 -8.27 19.90 17.01
CA ASP A 243 -7.96 18.51 17.35
C ASP A 243 -6.48 18.20 17.06
N PRO A 244 -5.60 18.35 18.06
CA PRO A 244 -4.18 18.08 17.88
C PRO A 244 -3.87 16.60 17.59
N MET A 245 -4.66 15.67 18.12
CA MET A 245 -4.47 14.22 17.92
C MET A 245 -4.79 13.82 16.49
N GLU A 246 -5.92 14.26 15.96
CA GLU A 246 -6.31 14.00 14.58
C GLU A 246 -5.33 14.65 13.58
N THR A 247 -4.93 15.88 13.87
CA THR A 247 -3.93 16.59 13.05
C THR A 247 -2.58 15.87 13.06
N ALA A 248 -2.10 15.41 14.23
CA ALA A 248 -0.88 14.65 14.36
C ALA A 248 -0.94 13.32 13.59
N GLU A 249 -2.09 12.63 13.60
CA GLU A 249 -2.32 11.42 12.79
C GLU A 249 -2.18 11.74 11.29
N LYS A 250 -2.91 12.74 10.79
CA LYS A 250 -2.90 13.12 9.35
C LYS A 250 -1.53 13.57 8.87
N VAL A 251 -0.83 14.39 9.66
CA VAL A 251 0.52 14.86 9.31
C VAL A 251 1.54 13.74 9.42
N GLY A 252 1.43 12.90 10.43
CA GLY A 252 2.27 11.72 10.61
C GLY A 252 2.12 10.71 9.47
N LEU A 253 0.89 10.43 9.04
CA LEU A 253 0.61 9.59 7.88
C LEU A 253 1.21 10.17 6.60
N ALA A 254 1.06 11.48 6.38
CA ALA A 254 1.68 12.15 5.23
C ALA A 254 3.20 11.98 5.23
N ALA A 255 3.84 12.06 6.40
CA ALA A 255 5.29 11.85 6.53
C ALA A 255 5.71 10.43 6.13
N LEU A 256 4.96 9.40 6.57
CA LEU A 256 5.21 8.00 6.20
C LEU A 256 5.01 7.76 4.71
N ILE A 257 3.88 8.20 4.16
CA ILE A 257 3.51 7.98 2.75
C ILE A 257 4.52 8.65 1.81
N ILE A 258 4.90 9.90 2.08
CA ILE A 258 5.90 10.61 1.26
C ILE A 258 7.27 9.94 1.37
N GLN A 259 7.68 9.49 2.54
CA GLN A 259 8.93 8.77 2.71
C GLN A 259 8.94 7.46 1.91
N ASP A 260 7.83 6.73 1.90
CA ASP A 260 7.69 5.45 1.21
C ASP A 260 7.63 5.63 -0.32
N PHE A 261 6.84 6.60 -0.81
CA PHE A 261 6.62 6.82 -2.24
C PHE A 261 7.64 7.72 -2.94
N ARG A 262 8.66 8.20 -2.21
CA ARG A 262 9.67 9.10 -2.76
C ARG A 262 10.57 8.44 -3.81
N GLY A 263 10.84 7.15 -3.65
CA GLY A 263 11.67 6.35 -4.56
C GLY A 263 10.87 5.49 -5.52
N LEU A 264 11.56 4.62 -6.24
CA LEU A 264 10.92 3.55 -7.01
C LEU A 264 10.30 2.55 -6.03
N LEU A 265 9.06 2.12 -6.29
CA LEU A 265 8.38 1.15 -5.43
C LEU A 265 9.20 -0.13 -5.21
N SER A 266 9.88 -0.65 -6.25
CA SER A 266 10.67 -1.88 -6.17
C SER A 266 11.99 -1.75 -5.39
N SER A 267 12.39 -0.52 -5.00
CA SER A 267 13.64 -0.29 -4.27
C SER A 267 13.47 -0.49 -2.77
N ASP A 268 14.44 -1.18 -2.15
CA ASP A 268 14.57 -1.18 -0.70
C ASP A 268 15.08 0.18 -0.24
N TYR A 269 14.66 0.63 0.95
CA TYR A 269 15.17 1.88 1.50
C TYR A 269 15.32 1.84 3.02
N GLN A 270 16.23 2.68 3.55
CA GLN A 270 16.42 2.87 4.98
C GLN A 270 15.46 3.93 5.50
N PHE A 271 14.61 3.55 6.45
CA PHE A 271 13.69 4.47 7.11
C PHE A 271 14.40 5.28 8.20
N SER A 272 14.05 6.55 8.32
CA SER A 272 14.54 7.44 9.38
C SER A 272 13.43 8.33 9.91
N TRP A 273 13.09 8.19 11.18
CA TRP A 273 12.13 9.02 11.87
C TRP A 273 12.48 10.51 11.79
N ASP A 274 13.75 10.85 12.05
CA ASP A 274 14.23 12.22 12.06
C ASP A 274 14.06 12.89 10.69
N ARG A 275 14.34 12.16 9.62
CA ARG A 275 14.16 12.65 8.25
C ARG A 275 12.71 12.78 7.85
N ALA A 276 11.88 11.77 8.18
CA ALA A 276 10.47 11.74 7.81
C ALA A 276 9.66 12.86 8.47
N LEU A 277 9.98 13.19 9.74
CA LEU A 277 9.22 14.13 10.57
C LEU A 277 9.76 15.57 10.56
N GLN A 278 10.75 15.88 9.72
CA GLN A 278 11.25 17.26 9.58
C GLN A 278 10.18 18.18 9.00
N SER A 279 10.05 19.37 9.59
CA SER A 279 9.13 20.41 9.12
C SER A 279 9.62 21.16 7.90
N ARG A 280 10.86 20.93 7.47
CA ARG A 280 11.50 21.55 6.30
C ARG A 280 12.06 20.48 5.38
N GLY A 281 12.29 20.85 4.12
CA GLY A 281 12.81 19.93 3.10
C GLY A 281 11.72 19.06 2.46
N ASP A 282 12.15 17.96 1.86
CA ASP A 282 11.27 17.09 1.05
C ASP A 282 10.51 16.08 1.92
N THR A 283 9.55 16.55 2.68
CA THR A 283 8.79 15.74 3.65
C THR A 283 7.28 15.91 3.51
N GLY A 284 6.52 14.92 3.96
CA GLY A 284 5.06 15.02 4.05
C GLY A 284 4.60 16.09 5.05
N VAL A 285 5.40 16.37 6.07
CA VAL A 285 5.17 17.46 7.04
C VAL A 285 5.22 18.81 6.35
N PHE A 286 6.23 19.04 5.50
CA PHE A 286 6.37 20.29 4.74
C PHE A 286 5.25 20.47 3.71
N LEU A 287 4.81 19.40 3.06
CA LEU A 287 3.64 19.38 2.18
C LEU A 287 2.38 19.85 2.91
N GLN A 288 2.08 19.27 4.05
CA GLN A 288 0.94 19.64 4.89
C GLN A 288 1.02 21.08 5.38
N TYR A 289 2.19 21.50 5.84
CA TYR A 289 2.43 22.88 6.26
C TYR A 289 2.19 23.88 5.13
N THR A 290 2.68 23.59 3.93
CA THR A 290 2.48 24.48 2.76
C THR A 290 1.00 24.57 2.41
N HIS A 291 0.28 23.45 2.38
CA HIS A 291 -1.16 23.45 2.13
C HIS A 291 -1.93 24.26 3.20
N ALA A 292 -1.67 24.04 4.48
CA ALA A 292 -2.33 24.75 5.57
C ALA A 292 -2.05 26.26 5.53
N ARG A 293 -0.83 26.64 5.15
CA ARG A 293 -0.43 28.05 5.00
C ARG A 293 -1.18 28.74 3.86
N LEU A 294 -1.28 28.09 2.70
CA LEU A 294 -2.04 28.62 1.57
C LEU A 294 -3.55 28.69 1.89
N HIS A 295 -4.08 27.70 2.60
CA HIS A 295 -5.47 27.73 3.08
C HIS A 295 -5.71 28.89 4.05
N SER A 296 -4.78 29.18 4.94
CA SER A 296 -4.87 30.32 5.86
C SER A 296 -4.84 31.67 5.13
N LEU A 297 -4.03 31.77 4.06
CA LEU A 297 -3.99 32.95 3.22
C LEU A 297 -5.34 33.20 2.54
N GLU A 298 -5.92 32.19 1.95
CA GLU A 298 -7.24 32.24 1.32
C GLU A 298 -8.33 32.67 2.30
N ARG A 299 -8.35 32.05 3.51
CA ARG A 299 -9.32 32.40 4.56
C ARG A 299 -9.22 33.85 5.02
N MET A 300 -8.01 34.43 5.06
CA MET A 300 -7.81 35.82 5.49
C MET A 300 -8.24 36.86 4.44
N HIS A 301 -8.17 36.52 3.16
CA HIS A 301 -8.43 37.44 2.07
C HIS A 301 -9.74 37.18 1.30
N GLY A 302 -10.48 36.09 1.68
CA GLY A 302 -11.66 35.60 0.97
C GLY A 302 -11.29 34.78 -0.28
N ASN A 303 -12.30 34.19 -0.91
CA ASN A 303 -12.12 33.52 -2.18
C ASN A 303 -11.99 34.53 -3.31
N ALA A 304 -10.89 34.48 -4.05
CA ALA A 304 -10.80 35.23 -5.29
C ALA A 304 -11.88 34.72 -6.25
N GLN A 305 -12.70 35.64 -6.78
CA GLN A 305 -13.57 35.28 -7.88
C GLN A 305 -12.69 35.00 -9.10
N LEU A 306 -12.82 33.80 -9.66
CA LEU A 306 -12.05 33.38 -10.85
C LEU A 306 -12.47 34.12 -12.12
N THR A 307 -13.61 34.79 -12.08
CA THR A 307 -14.08 35.69 -13.13
C THR A 307 -13.36 37.03 -13.01
N ASP A 308 -12.78 37.51 -14.10
CA ASP A 308 -12.11 38.82 -14.23
C ASP A 308 -10.72 38.94 -13.56
N VAL A 309 -9.96 37.85 -13.47
CA VAL A 309 -8.57 37.89 -13.02
C VAL A 309 -7.66 38.47 -14.12
N ASN A 310 -7.00 39.57 -13.84
CA ASN A 310 -6.00 40.12 -14.73
C ASN A 310 -4.67 39.36 -14.59
N VAL A 311 -4.48 38.33 -15.42
CA VAL A 311 -3.26 37.51 -15.42
C VAL A 311 -2.00 38.28 -15.79
N ALA A 312 -2.13 39.45 -16.45
CA ALA A 312 -0.99 40.33 -16.75
C ALA A 312 -0.34 40.92 -15.48
N CYS A 313 -0.99 40.80 -14.32
CA CYS A 313 -0.43 41.16 -13.02
C CYS A 313 0.54 40.11 -12.45
N LEU A 314 0.73 38.94 -13.11
CA LEU A 314 1.61 37.86 -12.67
C LEU A 314 2.89 37.80 -13.54
N GLN A 315 3.68 38.87 -13.51
CA GLN A 315 4.90 39.04 -14.33
C GLN A 315 6.18 38.59 -13.59
N GLU A 316 6.11 38.46 -12.29
CA GLU A 316 7.28 38.14 -11.48
C GLU A 316 7.79 36.69 -11.77
N PRO A 317 9.12 36.48 -11.78
CA PRO A 317 9.71 35.17 -12.06
C PRO A 317 9.14 34.04 -11.18
N ASP A 318 8.87 34.34 -9.91
CA ASP A 318 8.31 33.34 -8.98
C ASP A 318 6.85 33.00 -9.30
N ALA A 319 6.04 33.95 -9.76
CA ALA A 319 4.68 33.71 -10.24
C ALA A 319 4.70 32.83 -11.50
N ILE A 320 5.57 33.17 -12.45
CA ILE A 320 5.73 32.43 -13.71
C ILE A 320 6.19 31.01 -13.41
N SER A 321 7.14 30.81 -12.48
CA SER A 321 7.64 29.49 -12.09
C SER A 321 6.53 28.61 -11.53
N VAL A 322 5.66 29.15 -10.67
CA VAL A 322 4.49 28.41 -10.15
C VAL A 322 3.53 28.05 -11.28
N LEU A 323 3.19 29.01 -12.15
CA LEU A 323 2.28 28.79 -13.28
C LEU A 323 2.80 27.70 -14.22
N GLN A 324 4.07 27.78 -14.63
CA GLN A 324 4.69 26.77 -15.50
C GLN A 324 4.68 25.38 -14.87
N HIS A 325 4.87 25.31 -13.55
CA HIS A 325 4.83 24.03 -12.84
C HIS A 325 3.40 23.48 -12.76
N LEU A 326 2.40 24.33 -12.51
CA LEU A 326 0.99 23.93 -12.47
C LEU A 326 0.52 23.36 -13.82
N LEU A 327 0.95 23.91 -14.94
CA LEU A 327 0.60 23.43 -16.30
C LEU A 327 1.07 22.00 -16.57
N ARG A 328 2.04 21.47 -15.81
CA ARG A 328 2.56 20.12 -15.97
C ARG A 328 1.81 19.04 -15.17
N TYR A 329 0.78 19.42 -14.43
CA TYR A 329 0.09 18.48 -13.54
C TYR A 329 -0.51 17.29 -14.28
N ASP A 330 -1.21 17.52 -15.37
CA ASP A 330 -1.85 16.46 -16.17
C ASP A 330 -0.81 15.48 -16.76
N GLU A 331 0.32 16.03 -17.26
CA GLU A 331 1.44 15.22 -17.75
C GLU A 331 1.98 14.26 -16.66
N VAL A 332 2.13 14.79 -15.44
CA VAL A 332 2.63 14.01 -14.29
C VAL A 332 1.65 12.92 -13.89
N LEU A 333 0.35 13.22 -13.86
CA LEU A 333 -0.69 12.23 -13.57
C LEU A 333 -0.71 11.13 -14.64
N TYR A 334 -0.70 11.51 -15.91
CA TYR A 334 -0.65 10.56 -17.01
C TYR A 334 0.55 9.63 -16.90
N ARG A 335 1.74 10.18 -16.70
CA ARG A 335 2.96 9.40 -16.52
C ARG A 335 2.87 8.44 -15.33
N SER A 336 2.40 8.93 -14.17
CA SER A 336 2.25 8.12 -12.97
C SER A 336 1.25 6.97 -13.17
N SER A 337 0.19 7.19 -13.95
CA SER A 337 -0.80 6.15 -14.27
C SER A 337 -0.27 5.09 -15.24
N GLN A 338 0.65 5.46 -16.14
CA GLN A 338 1.22 4.53 -17.13
C GLN A 338 2.22 3.57 -16.51
N ASP A 339 3.13 4.06 -15.65
CA ASP A 339 4.17 3.24 -15.03
C ASP A 339 3.83 2.78 -13.61
N LEU A 340 2.66 3.20 -13.09
CA LEU A 340 2.16 2.89 -11.74
C LEU A 340 3.17 3.27 -10.64
N GLN A 341 3.88 4.40 -10.83
CA GLN A 341 4.90 4.93 -9.91
C GLN A 341 4.45 6.21 -9.21
N PRO A 342 4.04 6.15 -7.93
CA PRO A 342 3.62 7.34 -7.16
C PRO A 342 4.70 8.41 -7.04
N LYS A 343 5.97 8.06 -7.17
CA LYS A 343 7.11 8.97 -7.05
C LYS A 343 7.00 10.20 -7.95
N HIS A 344 6.34 10.09 -9.11
CA HIS A 344 6.19 11.22 -10.03
C HIS A 344 5.30 12.30 -9.41
N ILE A 345 4.19 11.88 -8.79
CA ILE A 345 3.29 12.78 -8.06
C ILE A 345 4.02 13.36 -6.85
N VAL A 346 4.72 12.52 -6.07
CA VAL A 346 5.49 12.98 -4.90
C VAL A 346 6.50 14.07 -5.28
N SER A 347 7.34 13.81 -6.29
CA SER A 347 8.35 14.79 -6.74
C SER A 347 7.72 16.09 -7.23
N TYR A 348 6.61 15.98 -7.95
CA TYR A 348 5.86 17.15 -8.43
C TYR A 348 5.31 18.00 -7.27
N LEU A 349 4.68 17.37 -6.28
CA LEU A 349 4.09 18.07 -5.13
C LEU A 349 5.15 18.71 -4.23
N LEU A 350 6.27 18.05 -4.02
CA LEU A 350 7.40 18.63 -3.27
C LEU A 350 7.97 19.86 -3.98
N THR A 351 8.16 19.78 -5.29
CA THR A 351 8.60 20.94 -6.10
C THR A 351 7.58 22.08 -6.04
N LEU A 352 6.28 21.79 -6.21
CA LEU A 352 5.22 22.79 -6.09
C LEU A 352 5.23 23.45 -4.71
N SER A 353 5.45 22.67 -3.65
CA SER A 353 5.52 23.21 -2.28
C SER A 353 6.68 24.19 -2.10
N HIS A 354 7.86 23.87 -2.67
CA HIS A 354 8.99 24.78 -2.63
C HIS A 354 8.74 26.05 -3.42
N LEU A 355 8.23 25.96 -4.64
CA LEU A 355 7.87 27.10 -5.47
C LEU A 355 6.82 27.99 -4.79
N ALA A 356 5.76 27.38 -4.24
CA ALA A 356 4.71 28.09 -3.53
C ALA A 356 5.24 28.77 -2.25
N ALA A 357 6.17 28.15 -1.54
CA ALA A 357 6.78 28.73 -0.35
C ALA A 357 7.66 29.95 -0.67
N VAL A 358 8.39 29.91 -1.80
CA VAL A 358 9.14 31.07 -2.31
C VAL A 358 8.18 32.18 -2.75
N ALA A 359 7.23 31.86 -3.62
CA ALA A 359 6.24 32.79 -4.12
C ALA A 359 5.47 33.49 -2.99
N HIS A 360 5.11 32.77 -1.94
CA HIS A 360 4.41 33.36 -0.79
C HIS A 360 5.25 34.43 -0.05
N LYS A 361 6.58 34.37 -0.11
CA LYS A 361 7.47 35.39 0.49
C LYS A 361 7.65 36.61 -0.42
N THR A 362 7.74 36.36 -1.72
CA THR A 362 8.09 37.38 -2.72
C THR A 362 6.89 38.08 -3.32
N LEU A 363 5.69 37.45 -3.24
CA LEU A 363 4.44 37.94 -3.81
C LEU A 363 3.41 38.25 -2.70
N PRO A 364 3.54 39.36 -1.97
CA PRO A 364 2.60 39.68 -0.90
C PRO A 364 1.22 39.96 -1.50
N VAL A 365 0.18 39.41 -0.88
CA VAL A 365 -1.23 39.70 -1.21
C VAL A 365 -1.67 40.93 -0.46
N ARG A 366 -1.38 41.01 0.84
CA ARG A 366 -1.73 42.16 1.67
C ARG A 366 -0.86 43.35 1.31
N GLY A 367 -1.52 44.50 1.09
CA GLY A 367 -0.84 45.78 0.76
C GLY A 367 -0.51 45.96 -0.72
N SER A 368 -0.84 44.97 -1.57
CA SER A 368 -0.74 45.11 -3.03
C SER A 368 -1.99 45.81 -3.59
N ALA A 369 -1.87 46.40 -4.80
CA ALA A 369 -3.02 46.88 -5.54
C ALA A 369 -4.11 45.83 -5.71
N PRO A 370 -5.40 46.17 -5.70
CA PRO A 370 -6.48 45.18 -5.68
C PRO A 370 -6.39 44.11 -6.79
N GLU A 371 -6.10 44.53 -8.03
CA GLU A 371 -5.95 43.59 -9.17
C GLU A 371 -4.75 42.65 -9.00
N VAL A 372 -3.62 43.13 -8.49
CA VAL A 372 -2.43 42.37 -8.21
C VAL A 372 -2.69 41.38 -7.06
N ALA A 373 -3.32 41.85 -5.98
CA ALA A 373 -3.69 41.02 -4.84
C ALA A 373 -4.64 39.90 -5.27
N GLN A 374 -5.63 40.19 -6.11
CA GLN A 374 -6.57 39.20 -6.64
C GLN A 374 -5.87 38.17 -7.52
N ALA A 375 -5.00 38.58 -8.44
CA ALA A 375 -4.26 37.68 -9.31
C ALA A 375 -3.35 36.73 -8.51
N ARG A 376 -2.60 37.27 -7.53
CA ARG A 376 -1.74 36.49 -6.64
C ARG A 376 -2.55 35.51 -5.77
N LEU A 377 -3.69 35.93 -5.23
CA LEU A 377 -4.57 35.08 -4.46
C LEU A 377 -5.09 33.90 -5.31
N CYS A 378 -5.48 34.17 -6.55
CA CYS A 378 -5.91 33.15 -7.50
C CYS A 378 -4.80 32.13 -7.79
N LEU A 379 -3.55 32.56 -7.97
CA LEU A 379 -2.38 31.74 -8.15
C LEU A 379 -2.18 30.79 -6.95
N PHE A 380 -2.27 31.31 -5.71
CA PHE A 380 -2.13 30.52 -4.50
C PHE A 380 -3.28 29.54 -4.29
N GLN A 381 -4.51 29.91 -4.66
CA GLN A 381 -5.66 29.00 -4.64
C GLN A 381 -5.47 27.82 -5.61
N ALA A 382 -4.99 28.11 -6.83
CA ALA A 382 -4.68 27.07 -7.82
C ALA A 382 -3.58 26.12 -7.28
N ALA A 383 -2.49 26.67 -6.74
CA ALA A 383 -1.43 25.87 -6.16
C ALA A 383 -1.94 25.01 -4.99
N ARG A 384 -2.75 25.56 -4.08
CA ARG A 384 -3.35 24.81 -2.98
C ARG A 384 -4.27 23.70 -3.48
N SER A 385 -5.08 23.97 -4.49
CA SER A 385 -6.01 22.99 -5.06
C SER A 385 -5.27 21.81 -5.68
N VAL A 386 -4.20 22.06 -6.41
CA VAL A 386 -3.35 21.01 -6.99
C VAL A 386 -2.61 20.24 -5.90
N LEU A 387 -2.06 20.92 -4.87
CA LEU A 387 -1.47 20.24 -3.71
C LEU A 387 -2.47 19.30 -3.03
N ALA A 388 -3.69 19.78 -2.77
CA ALA A 388 -4.74 18.99 -2.14
C ALA A 388 -5.13 17.77 -2.98
N ASN A 389 -5.31 17.95 -4.29
CA ASN A 389 -5.65 16.88 -5.22
C ASN A 389 -4.54 15.83 -5.29
N GLY A 390 -3.30 16.25 -5.48
CA GLY A 390 -2.16 15.34 -5.54
C GLY A 390 -1.95 14.57 -4.23
N MET A 391 -2.12 15.22 -3.07
CA MET A 391 -2.08 14.55 -1.78
C MET A 391 -3.18 13.48 -1.65
N LYS A 392 -4.41 13.79 -2.05
CA LYS A 392 -5.53 12.82 -2.02
C LYS A 392 -5.27 11.62 -2.91
N LEU A 393 -4.67 11.80 -4.09
CA LEU A 393 -4.28 10.70 -4.98
C LEU A 393 -3.25 9.76 -4.33
N LEU A 394 -2.40 10.29 -3.44
CA LEU A 394 -1.45 9.51 -2.65
C LEU A 394 -2.05 8.90 -1.37
N GLY A 395 -3.34 9.09 -1.11
CA GLY A 395 -3.99 8.65 0.12
C GLY A 395 -3.74 9.57 1.32
N ILE A 396 -3.24 10.80 1.09
CA ILE A 396 -2.97 11.79 2.14
C ILE A 396 -4.17 12.73 2.29
N THR A 397 -4.68 12.86 3.50
CA THR A 397 -5.73 13.85 3.83
C THR A 397 -5.07 15.21 4.11
N PRO A 398 -5.33 16.27 3.30
CA PRO A 398 -4.78 17.59 3.55
C PRO A 398 -5.32 18.20 4.83
N VAL A 399 -4.45 18.83 5.64
CA VAL A 399 -4.87 19.60 6.82
C VAL A 399 -5.02 21.07 6.49
N THR A 400 -5.98 21.72 7.14
CA THR A 400 -6.27 23.14 6.96
C THR A 400 -5.60 24.04 8.00
N GLN A 401 -5.15 23.43 9.10
CA GLN A 401 -4.44 24.10 10.19
C GLN A 401 -3.31 23.20 10.69
N MET A 402 -2.20 23.80 11.04
CA MET A 402 -1.02 23.12 11.57
C MET A 402 -0.17 24.09 12.39
#